data_881fb618e2ead7030202659c9b606ccb
#
_entry.id   881fb618e2ead7030202659c9b606ccb
#
_cell.length_a   1.000
_cell.length_b   1.000
_cell.length_c   1.000
_cell.angle_alpha   90.00
_cell.angle_beta   90.00
_cell.angle_gamma   90.00
#
_symmetry.space_group_name_H-M   'P 1'
#
loop_
_entity.id
_entity.type
_entity.pdbx_description
1 polymer ?
#
loop_
_entity_poly.entity_id
_entity_poly.type
_entity_poly.pdbx_seq_one_letter_code
_entity_poly.pdbx_strand_id
1 'polypeptide(L)'
;MLKQRTIKSLVKTVGIGLHSGRKVTLTLRPASADTGIVFTRVDLPEAVEIPVAASAIGDTRLASVLQKDGARVSTVEHLMSACAGLGIDNLYVDVDAEEIPIMDGSAASFVFLLQSAGIEEQNALKTFIRVKKPVEVREGDKLARLEPFFGFKLSFTIDFRHPAVDKTGQTFSIDFADTSYVREIARARTFGFAHEVEALREMGLARGGSLDNAIVLDEHRMLNNEELRYGDEFVRHKILDAIGDLYVVGHPLIGAYVANKSGHGLNNQLLRALLADQEAYELVTFDRVEEAPAAFLPQAQPAVA
;
A
#
# COMPACT_ATOMS: atom_id res chain seq x y z
N MET A 1 7.75 7.55 -24.35
CA MET A 1 7.78 8.25 -23.04
C MET A 1 6.82 7.58 -22.07
N LEU A 2 7.19 7.44 -20.81
CA LEU A 2 6.27 7.01 -19.76
C LEU A 2 5.49 8.22 -19.24
N LYS A 3 4.17 8.11 -19.27
CA LYS A 3 3.25 9.18 -18.87
C LYS A 3 2.64 8.92 -17.52
N GLN A 4 2.25 10.00 -16.85
CA GLN A 4 1.43 9.95 -15.65
C GLN A 4 0.06 9.33 -15.96
N ARG A 5 -0.58 8.78 -14.93
CA ARG A 5 -1.89 8.13 -15.02
C ARG A 5 -2.85 8.62 -13.96
N THR A 6 -4.12 8.69 -14.35
CA THR A 6 -5.27 8.89 -13.47
C THR A 6 -6.40 7.92 -13.86
N ILE A 7 -7.53 7.98 -13.19
CA ILE A 7 -8.75 7.26 -13.60
C ILE A 7 -9.58 8.11 -14.58
N LYS A 8 -10.37 7.45 -15.46
CA LYS A 8 -11.21 8.16 -16.44
C LYS A 8 -12.48 8.73 -15.85
N SER A 9 -13.10 8.00 -14.93
CA SER A 9 -14.39 8.37 -14.35
C SER A 9 -14.40 8.18 -12.85
N LEU A 10 -15.28 8.93 -12.18
CA LEU A 10 -15.54 8.78 -10.76
C LEU A 10 -16.07 7.39 -10.46
N VAL A 11 -15.56 6.77 -9.39
CA VAL A 11 -16.09 5.53 -8.85
C VAL A 11 -16.29 5.68 -7.33
N LYS A 12 -17.34 5.01 -6.82
CA LYS A 12 -17.73 5.10 -5.42
C LYS A 12 -18.00 3.72 -4.84
N THR A 13 -17.59 3.52 -3.62
CA THR A 13 -17.92 2.31 -2.85
C THR A 13 -18.24 2.65 -1.40
N VAL A 14 -18.83 1.69 -0.71
CA VAL A 14 -19.15 1.77 0.71
C VAL A 14 -18.61 0.53 1.39
N GLY A 15 -17.97 0.70 2.52
CA GLY A 15 -17.48 -0.41 3.35
C GLY A 15 -17.45 -0.03 4.82
N ILE A 16 -16.67 -0.76 5.59
CA ILE A 16 -16.52 -0.60 7.03
C ILE A 16 -15.05 -0.36 7.34
N GLY A 17 -14.73 0.60 8.22
CA GLY A 17 -13.38 0.80 8.75
C GLY A 17 -12.99 -0.37 9.66
N LEU A 18 -11.80 -0.92 9.47
CA LEU A 18 -11.30 -2.07 10.24
C LEU A 18 -11.25 -1.77 11.74
N HIS A 19 -10.68 -0.61 12.08
CA HIS A 19 -10.49 -0.23 13.49
C HIS A 19 -11.70 0.48 14.07
N SER A 20 -12.29 1.40 13.33
CA SER A 20 -13.43 2.21 13.78
C SER A 20 -14.76 1.45 13.83
N GLY A 21 -14.94 0.44 12.98
CA GLY A 21 -16.21 -0.25 12.76
C GLY A 21 -17.28 0.63 12.13
N ARG A 22 -16.94 1.85 11.69
CA ARG A 22 -17.88 2.80 11.10
C ARG A 22 -18.08 2.51 9.62
N LYS A 23 -19.29 2.76 9.15
CA LYS A 23 -19.57 2.78 7.71
C LYS A 23 -18.83 3.94 7.07
N VAL A 24 -18.16 3.68 5.96
CA VAL A 24 -17.33 4.63 5.23
C VAL A 24 -17.73 4.64 3.77
N THR A 25 -17.96 5.82 3.24
CA THR A 25 -18.10 6.04 1.80
C THR A 25 -16.76 6.53 1.25
N LEU A 26 -16.22 5.77 0.31
CA LEU A 26 -15.02 6.10 -0.43
C LEU A 26 -15.39 6.51 -1.85
N THR A 27 -14.94 7.68 -2.29
CA THR A 27 -15.10 8.15 -3.66
C THR A 27 -13.74 8.46 -4.27
N LEU A 28 -13.43 7.81 -5.39
CA LEU A 28 -12.22 8.05 -6.16
C LEU A 28 -12.58 8.92 -7.36
N ARG A 29 -11.86 10.03 -7.56
CA ARG A 29 -12.09 10.99 -8.65
C ARG A 29 -10.82 11.21 -9.47
N PRO A 30 -10.95 11.42 -10.80
CA PRO A 30 -9.81 11.83 -11.62
C PRO A 30 -9.17 13.10 -11.05
N ALA A 31 -7.85 13.18 -11.17
CA ALA A 31 -7.09 14.38 -10.84
C ALA A 31 -6.23 14.82 -12.03
N SER A 32 -5.93 16.10 -12.12
CA SER A 32 -5.06 16.66 -13.17
C SER A 32 -3.63 16.10 -13.04
N ALA A 33 -2.86 16.15 -14.12
CA ALA A 33 -1.43 15.85 -14.05
C ALA A 33 -0.74 16.71 -12.97
N ASP A 34 0.28 16.14 -12.35
CA ASP A 34 1.09 16.76 -11.29
C ASP A 34 0.33 17.08 -9.99
N THR A 35 -0.89 16.55 -9.82
CA THR A 35 -1.64 16.68 -8.56
C THR A 35 -1.10 15.75 -7.48
N GLY A 36 -0.62 14.57 -7.84
CA GLY A 36 -0.37 13.48 -6.91
C GLY A 36 -1.66 12.84 -6.39
N ILE A 37 -1.55 12.07 -5.30
CA ILE A 37 -2.71 11.49 -4.63
C ILE A 37 -3.08 12.39 -3.45
N VAL A 38 -4.34 12.82 -3.39
CA VAL A 38 -4.84 13.74 -2.36
C VAL A 38 -6.06 13.13 -1.70
N PHE A 39 -5.98 12.93 -0.39
CA PHE A 39 -7.11 12.48 0.43
C PHE A 39 -7.90 13.69 0.93
N THR A 40 -9.22 13.61 0.92
CA THR A 40 -10.10 14.68 1.40
C THR A 40 -11.09 14.13 2.42
N ARG A 41 -11.11 14.72 3.63
CA ARG A 41 -12.12 14.47 4.67
C ARG A 41 -13.35 15.33 4.36
N VAL A 42 -14.33 14.72 3.70
CA VAL A 42 -15.54 15.42 3.23
C VAL A 42 -16.66 15.47 4.27
N ASP A 43 -16.51 14.79 5.39
CA ASP A 43 -17.44 14.79 6.52
C ASP A 43 -17.20 15.93 7.54
N LEU A 44 -16.06 16.62 7.42
CA LEU A 44 -15.74 17.73 8.30
C LEU A 44 -16.51 19.01 7.87
N PRO A 45 -16.80 19.94 8.81
CA PRO A 45 -17.49 21.19 8.49
C PRO A 45 -16.81 21.98 7.36
N GLU A 46 -15.49 21.96 7.34
CA GLU A 46 -14.65 22.40 6.21
C GLU A 46 -13.86 21.20 5.73
N ALA A 47 -13.96 20.89 4.43
CA ALA A 47 -13.24 19.78 3.84
C ALA A 47 -11.71 20.01 3.95
N VAL A 48 -10.99 19.02 4.47
CA VAL A 48 -9.52 19.09 4.63
C VAL A 48 -8.84 18.18 3.63
N GLU A 49 -8.03 18.78 2.78
CA GLU A 49 -7.18 18.05 1.82
C GLU A 49 -5.85 17.69 2.44
N ILE A 50 -5.49 16.42 2.34
CA ILE A 50 -4.24 15.83 2.84
C ILE A 50 -3.48 15.26 1.64
N PRO A 51 -2.57 16.01 1.01
CA PRO A 51 -1.69 15.48 -0.02
C PRO A 51 -0.82 14.35 0.54
N VAL A 52 -0.70 13.27 -0.21
CA VAL A 52 0.15 12.14 0.18
C VAL A 52 1.61 12.55 0.15
N ALA A 53 2.29 12.38 1.27
CA ALA A 53 3.73 12.59 1.42
C ALA A 53 4.25 11.79 2.62
N ALA A 54 5.51 11.39 2.59
CA ALA A 54 6.13 10.69 3.72
C ALA A 54 6.09 11.51 5.01
N SER A 55 6.12 12.85 4.92
CA SER A 55 5.99 13.77 6.05
C SER A 55 4.57 13.87 6.61
N ALA A 56 3.54 13.54 5.81
CA ALA A 56 2.13 13.55 6.23
C ALA A 56 1.75 12.28 7.02
N ILE A 57 2.60 11.26 7.05
CA ILE A 57 2.39 10.07 7.86
C ILE A 57 2.66 10.40 9.34
N GLY A 58 1.64 10.20 10.17
CA GLY A 58 1.69 10.38 11.62
C GLY A 58 1.76 9.06 12.38
N ASP A 59 0.62 8.56 12.86
CA ASP A 59 0.57 7.28 13.58
C ASP A 59 0.80 6.08 12.63
N THR A 60 1.58 5.11 13.08
CA THR A 60 1.96 3.92 12.31
C THR A 60 1.86 2.62 13.11
N ARG A 61 1.18 2.64 14.25
CA ARG A 61 1.15 1.48 15.16
C ARG A 61 0.38 0.29 14.60
N LEU A 62 -0.73 0.53 13.92
CA LEU A 62 -1.61 -0.53 13.38
C LEU A 62 -1.91 -0.36 11.89
N ALA A 63 -1.68 0.83 11.35
CA ALA A 63 -1.91 1.19 9.96
C ALA A 63 -1.12 2.45 9.63
N SER A 64 -0.96 2.76 8.37
CA SER A 64 -0.44 4.06 7.94
C SER A 64 -1.54 5.12 8.02
N VAL A 65 -1.28 6.20 8.77
CA VAL A 65 -2.23 7.28 9.01
C VAL A 65 -1.71 8.58 8.41
N LEU A 66 -2.42 9.12 7.43
CA LEU A 66 -2.20 10.47 6.93
C LEU A 66 -2.81 11.50 7.87
N GLN A 67 -2.09 12.59 8.15
CA GLN A 67 -2.52 13.64 9.06
C GLN A 67 -2.16 15.02 8.52
N LYS A 68 -3.08 15.97 8.64
CA LYS A 68 -2.87 17.39 8.35
C LYS A 68 -3.95 18.22 9.03
N ASP A 69 -3.58 19.35 9.63
CA ASP A 69 -4.49 20.36 10.20
C ASP A 69 -5.58 19.77 11.13
N GLY A 70 -5.19 18.77 11.95
CA GLY A 70 -6.10 18.06 12.85
C GLY A 70 -6.98 16.99 12.21
N ALA A 71 -7.05 16.92 10.89
CA ALA A 71 -7.71 15.83 10.17
C ALA A 71 -6.79 14.62 10.02
N ARG A 72 -7.39 13.43 9.97
CA ARG A 72 -6.68 12.16 9.78
C ARG A 72 -7.45 11.21 8.87
N VAL A 73 -6.70 10.38 8.13
CA VAL A 73 -7.22 9.24 7.38
C VAL A 73 -6.29 8.06 7.62
N SER A 74 -6.81 6.99 8.23
CA SER A 74 -6.04 5.77 8.54
C SER A 74 -6.27 4.65 7.54
N THR A 75 -5.42 3.60 7.62
CA THR A 75 -5.50 2.37 6.83
C THR A 75 -5.40 2.66 5.31
N VAL A 76 -4.50 3.58 4.95
CA VAL A 76 -4.33 4.02 3.56
C VAL A 76 -3.49 3.05 2.73
N GLU A 77 -2.73 2.17 3.37
CA GLU A 77 -1.71 1.29 2.77
C GLU A 77 -2.27 0.39 1.66
N HIS A 78 -3.45 -0.21 1.82
CA HIS A 78 -4.03 -1.11 0.80
C HIS A 78 -4.45 -0.35 -0.47
N LEU A 79 -5.07 0.83 -0.33
CA LEU A 79 -5.42 1.68 -1.46
C LEU A 79 -4.15 2.24 -2.15
N MET A 80 -3.18 2.69 -1.36
CA MET A 80 -1.89 3.17 -1.88
C MET A 80 -1.14 2.06 -2.61
N SER A 81 -1.19 0.82 -2.10
CA SER A 81 -0.62 -0.36 -2.76
C SER A 81 -1.30 -0.62 -4.13
N ALA A 82 -2.63 -0.52 -4.20
CA ALA A 82 -3.36 -0.66 -5.47
C ALA A 82 -2.98 0.46 -6.45
N CYS A 83 -2.88 1.71 -6.00
CA CYS A 83 -2.42 2.83 -6.83
C CYS A 83 -1.01 2.60 -7.38
N ALA A 84 -0.07 2.17 -6.52
CA ALA A 84 1.29 1.81 -6.93
C ALA A 84 1.30 0.70 -7.98
N GLY A 85 0.59 -0.39 -7.71
CA GLY A 85 0.53 -1.57 -8.58
C GLY A 85 -0.10 -1.32 -9.95
N LEU A 86 -1.01 -0.34 -10.04
CA LEU A 86 -1.65 0.09 -11.30
C LEU A 86 -0.96 1.32 -11.92
N GLY A 87 0.04 1.87 -11.25
CA GLY A 87 0.78 3.05 -11.72
C GLY A 87 -0.06 4.32 -11.78
N ILE A 88 -1.00 4.52 -10.85
CA ILE A 88 -1.82 5.73 -10.72
C ILE A 88 -0.98 6.81 -10.03
N ASP A 89 -0.74 7.90 -10.70
CA ASP A 89 0.04 9.03 -10.18
C ASP A 89 -0.85 10.11 -9.56
N ASN A 90 -2.02 10.34 -10.14
CA ASN A 90 -2.89 11.46 -9.78
C ASN A 90 -4.30 10.96 -9.46
N LEU A 91 -4.79 11.25 -8.25
CA LEU A 91 -6.09 10.78 -7.78
C LEU A 91 -6.60 11.65 -6.63
N TYR A 92 -7.87 12.04 -6.68
CA TYR A 92 -8.57 12.54 -5.49
C TYR A 92 -9.30 11.37 -4.79
N VAL A 93 -9.12 11.29 -3.48
CA VAL A 93 -9.69 10.26 -2.62
C VAL A 93 -10.56 10.93 -1.55
N ASP A 94 -11.86 11.02 -1.79
CA ASP A 94 -12.78 11.58 -0.82
C ASP A 94 -13.29 10.50 0.14
N VAL A 95 -13.24 10.77 1.43
CA VAL A 95 -13.68 9.86 2.49
C VAL A 95 -14.50 10.59 3.55
N ASP A 96 -15.64 9.99 3.94
CA ASP A 96 -16.56 10.54 4.93
C ASP A 96 -16.34 10.01 6.35
N ALA A 97 -15.13 9.55 6.65
CA ALA A 97 -14.71 9.06 7.96
C ALA A 97 -13.18 9.14 8.13
N GLU A 98 -12.69 8.81 9.33
CA GLU A 98 -11.26 8.83 9.68
C GLU A 98 -10.46 7.62 9.17
N GLU A 99 -11.05 6.75 8.36
CA GLU A 99 -10.45 5.48 7.97
C GLU A 99 -10.92 5.07 6.58
N ILE A 100 -10.04 4.50 5.76
CA ILE A 100 -10.38 3.86 4.49
C ILE A 100 -11.12 2.55 4.79
N PRO A 101 -12.20 2.18 4.04
CA PRO A 101 -12.88 0.93 4.27
C PRO A 101 -11.94 -0.26 4.00
N ILE A 102 -11.98 -1.27 4.89
CA ILE A 102 -11.09 -2.43 4.80
C ILE A 102 -11.41 -3.36 3.62
N MET A 103 -12.62 -3.30 3.10
CA MET A 103 -13.13 -4.15 2.03
C MET A 103 -13.02 -5.64 2.39
N ASP A 104 -12.32 -6.43 1.58
CA ASP A 104 -12.04 -7.85 1.81
C ASP A 104 -10.71 -8.10 2.55
N GLY A 105 -10.08 -7.03 3.06
CA GLY A 105 -8.79 -7.11 3.75
C GLY A 105 -7.57 -7.16 2.84
N SER A 106 -7.76 -7.07 1.51
CA SER A 106 -6.69 -7.05 0.51
C SER A 106 -6.75 -5.76 -0.33
N ALA A 107 -5.85 -5.61 -1.29
CA ALA A 107 -5.89 -4.53 -2.26
C ALA A 107 -6.75 -4.86 -3.50
N ALA A 108 -7.26 -6.10 -3.64
CA ALA A 108 -7.97 -6.54 -4.84
C ALA A 108 -9.25 -5.72 -5.11
N SER A 109 -10.00 -5.37 -4.07
CA SER A 109 -11.20 -4.54 -4.20
C SER A 109 -10.88 -3.14 -4.73
N PHE A 110 -9.78 -2.55 -4.31
CA PHE A 110 -9.33 -1.24 -4.81
C PHE A 110 -8.79 -1.34 -6.24
N VAL A 111 -8.07 -2.41 -6.58
CA VAL A 111 -7.66 -2.70 -7.97
C VAL A 111 -8.89 -2.79 -8.86
N PHE A 112 -9.92 -3.53 -8.45
CA PHE A 112 -11.17 -3.64 -9.19
C PHE A 112 -11.85 -2.28 -9.39
N LEU A 113 -11.94 -1.45 -8.36
CA LEU A 113 -12.53 -0.12 -8.45
C LEU A 113 -11.77 0.78 -9.43
N LEU A 114 -10.44 0.83 -9.33
CA LEU A 114 -9.60 1.65 -10.20
C LEU A 114 -9.67 1.17 -11.66
N GLN A 115 -9.66 -0.15 -11.91
CA GLN A 115 -9.81 -0.71 -13.25
C GLN A 115 -11.22 -0.46 -13.82
N SER A 116 -12.27 -0.57 -12.99
CA SER A 116 -13.65 -0.29 -13.39
C SER A 116 -13.87 1.18 -13.75
N ALA A 117 -13.20 2.10 -13.07
CA ALA A 117 -13.20 3.52 -13.41
C ALA A 117 -12.50 3.80 -14.75
N GLY A 118 -11.72 2.84 -15.25
CA GLY A 118 -10.83 2.99 -16.40
C GLY A 118 -9.58 3.80 -16.02
N ILE A 119 -8.45 3.44 -16.58
CA ILE A 119 -7.17 4.15 -16.38
C ILE A 119 -6.82 4.87 -17.67
N GLU A 120 -6.34 6.11 -17.56
CA GLU A 120 -5.88 6.89 -18.71
C GLU A 120 -4.51 7.50 -18.48
N GLU A 121 -3.76 7.63 -19.55
CA GLU A 121 -2.50 8.34 -19.58
C GLU A 121 -2.74 9.84 -19.78
N GLN A 122 -2.02 10.64 -19.01
CA GLN A 122 -2.08 12.10 -19.05
C GLN A 122 -0.93 12.67 -19.88
N ASN A 123 -1.06 13.89 -20.35
CA ASN A 123 -0.02 14.52 -21.16
C ASN A 123 1.09 15.15 -20.29
N ALA A 124 1.65 14.36 -19.37
CA ALA A 124 2.77 14.74 -18.53
C ALA A 124 3.69 13.54 -18.32
N LEU A 125 4.99 13.76 -18.21
CA LEU A 125 5.97 12.70 -17.95
C LEU A 125 5.82 12.16 -16.54
N LYS A 126 5.90 10.83 -16.40
CA LYS A 126 5.97 10.18 -15.10
C LYS A 126 7.36 10.38 -14.50
N THR A 127 7.40 10.90 -13.28
CA THR A 127 8.62 11.06 -12.50
C THR A 127 8.82 9.87 -11.58
N PHE A 128 10.06 9.40 -11.47
CA PHE A 128 10.48 8.30 -10.60
C PHE A 128 11.53 8.79 -9.61
N ILE A 129 11.58 8.19 -8.43
CA ILE A 129 12.69 8.31 -7.51
C ILE A 129 13.64 7.13 -7.75
N ARG A 130 14.83 7.39 -8.28
CA ARG A 130 15.87 6.37 -8.46
C ARG A 130 16.82 6.36 -7.26
N VAL A 131 16.91 5.22 -6.58
CA VAL A 131 17.83 4.99 -5.47
C VAL A 131 19.25 4.90 -6.02
N LYS A 132 20.19 5.69 -5.50
CA LYS A 132 21.59 5.78 -5.96
C LYS A 132 22.57 5.10 -5.03
N LYS A 133 22.29 5.05 -3.74
CA LYS A 133 23.09 4.36 -2.73
C LYS A 133 22.20 3.67 -1.69
N PRO A 134 22.67 2.64 -1.00
CA PRO A 134 21.88 1.99 0.03
C PRO A 134 21.48 2.96 1.13
N VAL A 135 20.20 2.89 1.54
CA VAL A 135 19.66 3.56 2.72
C VAL A 135 19.02 2.51 3.59
N GLU A 136 19.34 2.50 4.88
CA GLU A 136 18.91 1.47 5.80
C GLU A 136 18.47 2.08 7.14
N VAL A 137 17.42 1.53 7.70
CA VAL A 137 16.96 1.81 9.07
C VAL A 137 16.75 0.51 9.83
N ARG A 138 17.02 0.55 11.14
CA ARG A 138 16.91 -0.61 12.03
C ARG A 138 16.23 -0.24 13.34
N GLU A 139 15.49 -1.20 13.88
CA GLU A 139 14.92 -1.15 15.22
C GLU A 139 15.06 -2.54 15.86
N GLY A 140 16.08 -2.74 16.69
CA GLY A 140 16.44 -4.05 17.20
C GLY A 140 16.84 -5.01 16.07
N ASP A 141 16.13 -6.12 15.93
CA ASP A 141 16.32 -7.12 14.87
C ASP A 141 15.51 -6.83 13.59
N LYS A 142 14.71 -5.77 13.62
CA LYS A 142 13.94 -5.32 12.45
C LYS A 142 14.80 -4.49 11.51
N LEU A 143 14.58 -4.67 10.22
CA LEU A 143 15.33 -4.01 9.16
C LEU A 143 14.39 -3.56 8.03
N ALA A 144 14.62 -2.35 7.54
CA ALA A 144 14.10 -1.90 6.24
C ALA A 144 15.23 -1.20 5.48
N ARG A 145 15.42 -1.55 4.20
CA ARG A 145 16.53 -1.06 3.38
C ARG A 145 16.10 -0.88 1.94
N LEU A 146 16.56 0.22 1.34
CA LEU A 146 16.51 0.47 -0.10
C LEU A 146 17.91 0.36 -0.70
N GLU A 147 18.03 -0.27 -1.86
CA GLU A 147 19.28 -0.47 -2.58
C GLU A 147 19.13 -0.02 -4.04
N PRO A 148 20.21 0.44 -4.68
CA PRO A 148 20.24 0.67 -6.12
C PRO A 148 19.87 -0.62 -6.89
N PHE A 149 18.88 -0.51 -7.74
CA PHE A 149 18.45 -1.57 -8.66
C PHE A 149 17.69 -0.94 -9.83
N PHE A 150 17.98 -1.37 -11.05
CA PHE A 150 17.29 -0.84 -12.24
C PHE A 150 15.99 -1.61 -12.49
N GLY A 151 14.99 -1.34 -11.65
CA GLY A 151 13.70 -2.01 -11.63
C GLY A 151 12.95 -1.70 -10.34
N PHE A 152 11.96 -2.53 -10.01
CA PHE A 152 11.32 -2.51 -8.71
C PHE A 152 11.21 -3.93 -8.17
N LYS A 153 11.95 -4.21 -7.12
CA LYS A 153 12.06 -5.52 -6.49
C LYS A 153 11.86 -5.41 -5.00
N LEU A 154 11.14 -6.36 -4.42
CA LEU A 154 10.97 -6.45 -2.97
C LEU A 154 11.38 -7.83 -2.47
N SER A 155 12.01 -7.86 -1.29
CA SER A 155 12.26 -9.08 -0.51
C SER A 155 11.84 -8.82 0.94
N PHE A 156 10.96 -9.66 1.47
CA PHE A 156 10.42 -9.49 2.81
C PHE A 156 10.51 -10.80 3.58
N THR A 157 10.98 -10.74 4.82
CA THR A 157 10.95 -11.84 5.78
C THR A 157 10.09 -11.44 6.98
N ILE A 158 9.13 -12.29 7.33
CA ILE A 158 8.36 -12.22 8.58
C ILE A 158 8.87 -13.30 9.55
N ASP A 159 8.55 -13.16 10.82
CA ASP A 159 8.88 -14.15 11.86
C ASP A 159 7.73 -14.21 12.87
N PHE A 160 6.64 -14.81 12.46
CA PHE A 160 5.52 -15.11 13.34
C PHE A 160 5.60 -16.57 13.78
N ARG A 161 5.82 -16.79 15.07
CA ARG A 161 5.87 -18.13 15.67
C ARG A 161 4.46 -18.62 15.95
N HIS A 162 3.82 -19.17 14.93
CA HIS A 162 2.46 -19.69 15.03
C HIS A 162 2.29 -20.93 14.14
N PRO A 163 1.67 -22.04 14.61
CA PRO A 163 1.58 -23.30 13.87
C PRO A 163 0.97 -23.20 12.47
N ALA A 164 0.00 -22.27 12.26
CA ALA A 164 -0.58 -22.05 10.95
C ALA A 164 0.35 -21.23 10.02
N VAL A 165 1.16 -20.30 10.56
CA VAL A 165 2.11 -19.50 9.79
C VAL A 165 3.38 -20.29 9.50
N ASP A 166 3.85 -21.12 10.45
CA ASP A 166 5.05 -21.97 10.28
C ASP A 166 4.91 -22.98 9.14
N LYS A 167 3.69 -23.32 8.75
CA LYS A 167 3.38 -24.18 7.59
C LYS A 167 3.46 -23.45 6.25
N THR A 168 3.61 -22.13 6.27
CA THR A 168 3.67 -21.27 5.08
C THR A 168 5.09 -20.73 4.89
N GLY A 169 5.38 -20.21 3.69
CA GLY A 169 6.63 -19.47 3.47
C GLY A 169 6.61 -18.15 4.24
N GLN A 170 7.66 -17.90 5.04
CA GLN A 170 7.82 -16.64 5.78
C GLN A 170 8.83 -15.68 5.13
N THR A 171 9.35 -16.03 3.96
CA THR A 171 10.19 -15.17 3.13
C THR A 171 9.68 -15.21 1.70
N PHE A 172 9.48 -14.05 1.10
CA PHE A 172 9.08 -13.93 -0.29
C PHE A 172 9.86 -12.80 -0.98
N SER A 173 10.27 -13.06 -2.22
CA SER A 173 10.92 -12.06 -3.07
C SER A 173 10.20 -11.98 -4.40
N ILE A 174 9.99 -10.77 -4.89
CA ILE A 174 9.30 -10.50 -6.14
C ILE A 174 10.04 -9.42 -6.93
N ASP A 175 10.23 -9.66 -8.23
CA ASP A 175 10.70 -8.68 -9.20
C ASP A 175 9.54 -8.38 -10.17
N PHE A 176 9.15 -7.11 -10.24
CA PHE A 176 8.03 -6.71 -11.09
C PHE A 176 8.41 -6.58 -12.57
N ALA A 177 9.64 -6.85 -12.95
CA ALA A 177 10.02 -6.97 -14.37
C ALA A 177 9.31 -8.14 -15.06
N ASP A 178 9.08 -9.25 -14.34
CA ASP A 178 8.61 -10.52 -14.90
C ASP A 178 7.23 -10.92 -14.42
N THR A 179 6.60 -10.16 -13.52
CA THR A 179 5.37 -10.58 -12.87
C THR A 179 4.41 -9.45 -12.56
N SER A 180 3.15 -9.80 -12.39
CA SER A 180 2.04 -8.86 -12.19
C SER A 180 1.73 -8.68 -10.70
N TYR A 181 1.70 -7.42 -10.24
CA TYR A 181 1.21 -7.04 -8.92
C TYR A 181 -0.20 -7.60 -8.66
N VAL A 182 -1.09 -7.47 -9.64
CA VAL A 182 -2.50 -7.89 -9.51
C VAL A 182 -2.59 -9.39 -9.23
N ARG A 183 -1.77 -10.20 -9.92
CA ARG A 183 -1.79 -11.66 -9.79
C ARG A 183 -1.09 -12.14 -8.51
N GLU A 184 0.07 -11.56 -8.18
CA GLU A 184 0.93 -12.12 -7.15
C GLU A 184 0.75 -11.48 -5.76
N ILE A 185 0.27 -10.24 -5.68
CA ILE A 185 0.24 -9.48 -4.42
C ILE A 185 -1.16 -9.00 -4.05
N ALA A 186 -1.90 -8.40 -4.99
CA ALA A 186 -3.10 -7.62 -4.69
C ALA A 186 -4.17 -8.36 -3.86
N ARG A 187 -4.25 -9.69 -3.94
CA ARG A 187 -5.26 -10.52 -3.28
C ARG A 187 -4.86 -10.99 -1.87
N ALA A 188 -3.64 -10.74 -1.43
CA ALA A 188 -3.18 -11.15 -0.10
C ALA A 188 -3.93 -10.38 0.99
N ARG A 189 -4.63 -11.12 1.88
CA ARG A 189 -5.46 -10.54 2.94
C ARG A 189 -4.63 -10.20 4.17
N THR A 190 -5.08 -9.15 4.87
CA THR A 190 -4.60 -8.83 6.22
C THR A 190 -4.94 -9.96 7.19
N PHE A 191 -4.18 -10.03 8.27
CA PHE A 191 -4.35 -11.07 9.29
C PHE A 191 -4.13 -10.53 10.70
N GLY A 192 -4.67 -11.22 11.67
CA GLY A 192 -4.48 -10.91 13.08
C GLY A 192 -4.69 -12.12 13.98
N PHE A 193 -4.17 -12.02 15.19
CA PHE A 193 -4.32 -13.06 16.21
C PHE A 193 -5.52 -12.76 17.09
N ALA A 194 -6.35 -13.79 17.37
CA ALA A 194 -7.61 -13.62 18.11
C ALA A 194 -7.40 -12.94 19.48
N HIS A 195 -6.35 -13.32 20.21
CA HIS A 195 -6.03 -12.71 21.51
C HIS A 195 -5.63 -11.21 21.39
N GLU A 196 -4.98 -10.81 20.31
CA GLU A 196 -4.67 -9.39 20.03
C GLU A 196 -5.94 -8.61 19.65
N VAL A 197 -6.84 -9.24 18.88
CA VAL A 197 -8.12 -8.63 18.48
C VAL A 197 -8.99 -8.31 19.69
N GLU A 198 -9.03 -9.18 20.69
CA GLU A 198 -9.76 -8.92 21.94
C GLU A 198 -9.20 -7.70 22.68
N ALA A 199 -7.89 -7.64 22.86
CA ALA A 199 -7.22 -6.51 23.48
C ALA A 199 -7.41 -5.19 22.68
N LEU A 200 -7.36 -5.26 21.34
CA LEU A 200 -7.63 -4.12 20.49
C LEU A 200 -9.08 -3.63 20.61
N ARG A 201 -10.05 -4.53 20.71
CA ARG A 201 -11.48 -4.19 20.92
C ARG A 201 -11.72 -3.48 22.25
N GLU A 202 -11.05 -3.89 23.31
CA GLU A 202 -11.10 -3.20 24.61
C GLU A 202 -10.57 -1.77 24.50
N MET A 203 -9.56 -1.53 23.65
CA MET A 203 -9.03 -0.20 23.35
C MET A 203 -9.88 0.57 22.31
N GLY A 204 -10.99 -0.02 21.84
CA GLY A 204 -11.88 0.61 20.84
C GLY A 204 -11.40 0.48 19.41
N LEU A 205 -10.45 -0.40 19.12
CA LEU A 205 -9.90 -0.72 17.81
C LEU A 205 -10.44 -2.07 17.28
N ALA A 206 -10.12 -2.42 16.04
CA ALA A 206 -10.55 -3.67 15.38
C ALA A 206 -12.07 -3.96 15.47
N ARG A 207 -12.89 -2.91 15.60
CA ARG A 207 -14.35 -3.02 15.77
C ARG A 207 -15.07 -3.52 14.51
N GLY A 208 -14.51 -3.27 13.34
CA GLY A 208 -15.02 -3.71 12.05
C GLY A 208 -14.38 -5.01 11.54
N GLY A 209 -13.42 -5.57 12.30
CA GLY A 209 -12.75 -6.82 11.93
C GLY A 209 -13.68 -8.02 12.01
N SER A 210 -13.68 -8.84 10.96
CA SER A 210 -14.44 -10.08 10.84
C SER A 210 -13.67 -11.13 10.03
N LEU A 211 -14.18 -12.36 9.99
CA LEU A 211 -13.60 -13.41 9.13
C LEU A 211 -13.77 -13.13 7.63
N ASP A 212 -14.62 -12.17 7.23
CA ASP A 212 -14.83 -11.79 5.84
C ASP A 212 -13.77 -10.79 5.35
N ASN A 213 -13.05 -10.11 6.26
CA ASN A 213 -12.11 -9.04 5.91
C ASN A 213 -10.72 -9.19 6.56
N ALA A 214 -10.46 -10.28 7.25
CA ALA A 214 -9.14 -10.61 7.79
C ALA A 214 -8.98 -12.12 7.95
N ILE A 215 -7.75 -12.61 7.84
CA ILE A 215 -7.40 -13.95 8.29
C ILE A 215 -7.19 -13.87 9.80
N VAL A 216 -8.00 -14.60 10.55
CA VAL A 216 -7.93 -14.62 12.03
C VAL A 216 -7.34 -15.94 12.49
N LEU A 217 -6.31 -15.86 13.32
CA LEU A 217 -5.59 -17.00 13.89
C LEU A 217 -5.92 -17.12 15.38
N ASP A 218 -6.36 -18.32 15.84
CA ASP A 218 -6.38 -18.64 17.27
C ASP A 218 -4.97 -19.09 17.73
N GLU A 219 -4.82 -19.78 18.81
CA GLU A 219 -3.52 -20.26 19.30
C GLU A 219 -2.89 -21.37 18.41
N HIS A 220 -3.67 -22.04 17.56
CA HIS A 220 -3.25 -23.25 16.85
C HIS A 220 -3.52 -23.25 15.35
N ARG A 221 -4.57 -22.52 14.90
CA ARG A 221 -5.08 -22.60 13.52
C ARG A 221 -5.70 -21.30 13.03
N MET A 222 -5.97 -21.28 11.74
CA MET A 222 -6.80 -20.28 11.09
C MET A 222 -8.29 -20.58 11.42
N LEU A 223 -9.03 -19.52 11.76
CA LEU A 223 -10.47 -19.60 12.10
C LEU A 223 -11.38 -19.45 10.86
N ASN A 224 -10.87 -18.87 9.78
CA ASN A 224 -11.61 -18.71 8.54
C ASN A 224 -11.93 -20.08 7.93
N ASN A 225 -13.12 -20.21 7.34
CA ASN A 225 -13.53 -21.41 6.59
C ASN A 225 -12.88 -21.52 5.21
N GLU A 226 -12.45 -20.40 4.65
CA GLU A 226 -11.78 -20.33 3.35
C GLU A 226 -10.30 -20.68 3.49
N GLU A 227 -9.74 -21.32 2.47
CA GLU A 227 -8.31 -21.56 2.37
C GLU A 227 -7.53 -20.25 2.14
N LEU A 228 -6.21 -20.30 2.32
CA LEU A 228 -5.33 -19.23 1.95
C LEU A 228 -5.39 -19.02 0.42
N ARG A 229 -5.39 -17.76 -0.02
CA ARG A 229 -5.37 -17.38 -1.45
C ARG A 229 -4.01 -17.64 -2.11
N TYR A 230 -2.95 -17.69 -1.28
CA TYR A 230 -1.56 -18.04 -1.65
C TYR A 230 -0.97 -18.93 -0.57
N GLY A 231 -0.11 -19.86 -0.93
CA GLY A 231 0.57 -20.73 0.04
C GLY A 231 1.46 -19.97 1.04
N ASP A 232 1.76 -18.71 0.75
CA ASP A 232 2.59 -17.79 1.52
C ASP A 232 1.87 -16.43 1.71
N GLU A 233 0.53 -16.45 1.90
CA GLU A 233 -0.32 -15.25 1.91
C GLU A 233 0.11 -14.23 2.97
N PHE A 234 0.56 -14.66 4.14
CA PHE A 234 0.96 -13.77 5.23
C PHE A 234 2.13 -12.85 4.84
N VAL A 235 3.19 -13.40 4.25
CA VAL A 235 4.33 -12.58 3.83
C VAL A 235 4.01 -11.75 2.58
N ARG A 236 3.15 -12.24 1.68
CA ARG A 236 2.67 -11.44 0.53
C ARG A 236 1.83 -10.25 0.98
N HIS A 237 1.04 -10.39 2.04
CA HIS A 237 0.33 -9.25 2.61
C HIS A 237 1.30 -8.20 3.17
N LYS A 238 2.37 -8.62 3.84
CA LYS A 238 3.40 -7.67 4.31
C LYS A 238 4.12 -6.96 3.16
N ILE A 239 4.25 -7.60 2.00
CA ILE A 239 4.74 -6.94 0.77
C ILE A 239 3.70 -5.97 0.23
N LEU A 240 2.40 -6.33 0.25
CA LEU A 240 1.30 -5.44 -0.13
C LEU A 240 1.34 -4.14 0.70
N ASP A 241 1.42 -4.26 2.02
CA ASP A 241 1.56 -3.14 2.95
C ASP A 241 2.80 -2.28 2.62
N ALA A 242 3.96 -2.94 2.44
CA ALA A 242 5.21 -2.24 2.14
C ALA A 242 5.14 -1.45 0.82
N ILE A 243 4.50 -2.00 -0.22
CA ILE A 243 4.30 -1.29 -1.50
C ILE A 243 3.47 -0.01 -1.27
N GLY A 244 2.40 -0.10 -0.50
CA GLY A 244 1.56 1.06 -0.16
C GLY A 244 2.29 2.08 0.70
N ASP A 245 2.98 1.62 1.74
CA ASP A 245 3.80 2.47 2.62
C ASP A 245 4.91 3.20 1.87
N LEU A 246 5.57 2.52 0.93
CA LEU A 246 6.63 3.13 0.11
C LEU A 246 6.05 4.12 -0.91
N TYR A 247 4.85 3.89 -1.42
CA TYR A 247 4.25 4.77 -2.43
C TYR A 247 3.82 6.14 -1.86
N VAL A 248 3.74 6.30 -0.53
CA VAL A 248 3.49 7.62 0.09
C VAL A 248 4.63 8.63 -0.14
N VAL A 249 5.76 8.20 -0.70
CA VAL A 249 6.82 9.13 -1.14
C VAL A 249 6.37 10.03 -2.31
N GLY A 250 5.26 9.68 -2.99
CA GLY A 250 4.63 10.46 -4.04
C GLY A 250 5.07 10.10 -5.47
N HIS A 251 6.07 9.24 -5.63
CA HIS A 251 6.56 8.76 -6.93
C HIS A 251 6.92 7.28 -6.85
N PRO A 252 6.81 6.51 -7.96
CA PRO A 252 7.31 5.15 -7.98
C PRO A 252 8.83 5.10 -7.78
N LEU A 253 9.29 4.10 -7.03
CA LEU A 253 10.70 3.89 -6.72
C LEU A 253 11.37 2.99 -7.78
N ILE A 254 12.52 3.39 -8.27
CA ILE A 254 13.47 2.54 -8.98
C ILE A 254 14.54 2.11 -7.98
N GLY A 255 14.44 0.86 -7.52
CA GLY A 255 15.30 0.31 -6.49
C GLY A 255 14.84 -1.07 -6.02
N ALA A 256 15.64 -1.68 -5.17
CA ALA A 256 15.27 -2.90 -4.45
C ALA A 256 14.97 -2.58 -2.97
N TYR A 257 13.86 -3.08 -2.47
CA TYR A 257 13.49 -3.00 -1.06
C TYR A 257 13.73 -4.35 -0.39
N VAL A 258 14.42 -4.33 0.73
CA VAL A 258 14.69 -5.52 1.55
C VAL A 258 14.24 -5.25 2.98
N ALA A 259 13.41 -6.15 3.52
CA ALA A 259 12.89 -6.03 4.87
C ALA A 259 12.98 -7.33 5.67
N ASN A 260 13.28 -7.20 6.92
CA ASN A 260 13.14 -8.24 7.93
C ASN A 260 12.27 -7.71 9.06
N LYS A 261 11.11 -8.33 9.29
CA LYS A 261 10.16 -7.97 10.36
C LYS A 261 9.74 -6.49 10.36
N SER A 262 9.79 -5.82 9.20
CA SER A 262 9.40 -4.42 9.08
C SER A 262 7.88 -4.22 9.21
N GLY A 263 7.48 -2.98 9.44
CA GLY A 263 6.10 -2.54 9.49
C GLY A 263 6.01 -1.06 9.11
N HIS A 264 4.81 -0.48 9.18
CA HIS A 264 4.51 0.87 8.71
C HIS A 264 5.46 1.94 9.26
N GLY A 265 5.78 1.86 10.57
CA GLY A 265 6.70 2.80 11.21
C GLY A 265 8.10 2.77 10.62
N LEU A 266 8.67 1.58 10.47
CA LEU A 266 10.03 1.42 9.94
C LEU A 266 10.08 1.76 8.43
N ASN A 267 9.03 1.43 7.68
CA ASN A 267 8.90 1.78 6.27
C ASN A 267 8.88 3.31 6.10
N ASN A 268 8.13 4.04 6.94
CA ASN A 268 8.10 5.50 6.89
C ASN A 268 9.43 6.13 7.33
N GLN A 269 10.08 5.58 8.35
CA GLN A 269 11.42 6.02 8.75
C GLN A 269 12.42 5.86 7.60
N LEU A 270 12.36 4.75 6.85
CA LEU A 270 13.21 4.53 5.68
C LEU A 270 13.00 5.59 4.60
N LEU A 271 11.73 5.92 4.29
CA LEU A 271 11.43 6.99 3.33
C LEU A 271 11.95 8.35 3.79
N ARG A 272 11.77 8.67 5.08
CA ARG A 272 12.31 9.91 5.66
C ARG A 272 13.84 9.96 5.59
N ALA A 273 14.50 8.82 5.86
CA ALA A 273 15.95 8.72 5.75
C ALA A 273 16.43 8.89 4.29
N LEU A 274 15.71 8.29 3.33
CA LEU A 274 15.98 8.47 1.90
C LEU A 274 15.88 9.95 1.51
N LEU A 275 14.77 10.60 1.85
CA LEU A 275 14.51 12.00 1.47
C LEU A 275 15.44 13.02 2.18
N ALA A 276 15.96 12.67 3.34
CA ALA A 276 16.93 13.51 4.08
C ALA A 276 18.32 13.50 3.43
N ASP A 277 18.65 12.47 2.67
CA ASP A 277 19.93 12.32 1.98
C ASP A 277 19.79 12.55 0.47
N GLN A 278 19.96 13.79 0.03
CA GLN A 278 19.82 14.17 -1.38
C GLN A 278 20.80 13.47 -2.34
N GLU A 279 21.88 12.89 -1.82
CA GLU A 279 22.79 12.07 -2.62
C GLU A 279 22.30 10.61 -2.80
N ALA A 280 21.36 10.18 -1.95
CA ALA A 280 20.86 8.80 -1.96
C ALA A 280 19.86 8.54 -3.09
N TYR A 281 19.32 9.57 -3.70
CA TYR A 281 18.34 9.42 -4.78
C TYR A 281 18.46 10.54 -5.81
N GLU A 282 17.75 10.37 -6.92
CA GLU A 282 17.52 11.40 -7.91
C GLU A 282 16.14 11.23 -8.53
N LEU A 283 15.57 12.32 -9.03
CA LEU A 283 14.34 12.31 -9.81
C LEU A 283 14.68 12.08 -11.26
N VAL A 284 14.02 11.11 -11.90
CA VAL A 284 14.23 10.76 -13.30
C VAL A 284 12.92 10.63 -14.05
N THR A 285 12.95 10.95 -15.35
CA THR A 285 11.86 10.71 -16.30
C THR A 285 12.41 9.93 -17.50
N PHE A 286 11.56 9.27 -18.26
CA PHE A 286 11.97 8.51 -19.44
C PHE A 286 11.24 9.00 -20.67
N ASP A 287 11.98 9.66 -21.58
CA ASP A 287 11.45 10.14 -22.85
C ASP A 287 11.19 8.99 -23.83
N ARG A 288 11.92 7.89 -23.69
CA ARG A 288 11.73 6.68 -24.49
C ARG A 288 11.36 5.52 -23.56
N VAL A 289 10.33 4.77 -23.94
CA VAL A 289 9.81 3.65 -23.16
C VAL A 289 10.88 2.56 -22.96
N GLU A 290 11.72 2.35 -23.96
CA GLU A 290 12.79 1.34 -23.96
C GLU A 290 13.91 1.63 -22.95
N GLU A 291 14.02 2.87 -22.50
CA GLU A 291 15.02 3.29 -21.51
C GLU A 291 14.54 3.07 -20.08
N ALA A 292 13.25 2.79 -19.89
CA ALA A 292 12.66 2.58 -18.57
C ALA A 292 12.83 1.13 -18.11
N PRO A 293 12.89 0.91 -16.78
CA PRO A 293 12.91 -0.46 -16.25
C PRO A 293 11.65 -1.25 -16.64
N ALA A 294 11.81 -2.53 -16.97
CA ALA A 294 10.72 -3.42 -17.40
C ALA A 294 9.53 -3.46 -16.42
N ALA A 295 9.80 -3.32 -15.12
CA ALA A 295 8.79 -3.29 -14.06
C ALA A 295 7.69 -2.21 -14.25
N PHE A 296 8.00 -1.13 -14.98
CA PHE A 296 7.09 0.00 -15.18
C PHE A 296 6.50 0.08 -16.60
N LEU A 297 6.86 -0.88 -17.46
CA LEU A 297 6.31 -0.93 -18.80
C LEU A 297 4.84 -1.38 -18.76
N PRO A 298 4.00 -0.92 -19.70
CA PRO A 298 2.63 -1.39 -19.81
C PRO A 298 2.61 -2.92 -20.01
N GLN A 299 2.24 -3.65 -18.98
CA GLN A 299 1.94 -5.07 -19.11
C GLN A 299 0.46 -5.22 -19.45
N ALA A 300 0.10 -6.24 -20.26
CA ALA A 300 -1.30 -6.64 -20.41
C ALA A 300 -1.78 -7.08 -19.01
N GLN A 301 -2.50 -6.19 -18.33
CA GLN A 301 -2.96 -6.46 -16.97
C GLN A 301 -4.15 -7.42 -17.07
N PRO A 302 -4.07 -8.63 -16.48
CA PRO A 302 -5.22 -9.49 -16.37
C PRO A 302 -6.28 -8.81 -15.50
N ALA A 303 -7.54 -8.91 -15.92
CA ALA A 303 -8.65 -8.54 -15.05
C ALA A 303 -8.59 -9.39 -13.77
N VAL A 304 -8.94 -8.78 -12.63
CA VAL A 304 -9.16 -9.55 -11.40
C VAL A 304 -10.40 -10.41 -11.65
N ALA A 305 -10.22 -11.72 -11.64
CA ALA A 305 -11.32 -12.69 -11.74
C ALA A 305 -12.00 -12.83 -10.37
#